data_1bb7d1910e567deb6945a937cbebe600
#
_entry.id   1bb7d1910e567deb6945a937cbebe600
#
_cell.length_a   1.000
_cell.length_b   1.000
_cell.length_c   1.000
_cell.angle_alpha   90.00
_cell.angle_beta   90.00
_cell.angle_gamma   90.00
#
_symmetry.space_group_name_H-M   'P 1'
#
loop_
_entity.id
_entity.type
_entity.pdbx_description
1 polymer ?
#
loop_
_entity_poly.entity_id
_entity_poly.type
_entity_poly.pdbx_seq_one_letter_code
_entity_poly.pdbx_strand_id
1 'polypeptide(L)'
;MIASVWITPSTRFKPPVVVTALGSPKPAIEVVHAYGGLVIADVISVGLAKKAVAAGADGLACVCAGAGGHTGFLSPFAFVSAVREFFDGYVITGGGIGDGWGVAGAVASGADLVYMGTRFIPTAESLAPTDYKQMVVDSSIDDLVVSAGVTGTAASWLKPSLRAQGLDPDNMPDAPGRQYDSNQSFAGKKWTEVWAAGQGLGTIKSVASVASV
;
A
#
# COMPACT_ATOMS: atom_id res chain seq x y z
N MET A 1 8.41 14.54 -13.27
CA MET A 1 7.18 15.16 -13.86
C MET A 1 5.88 14.59 -13.29
N ILE A 2 5.88 13.69 -12.30
CA ILE A 2 4.66 13.16 -11.63
C ILE A 2 4.18 14.07 -10.49
N ALA A 3 5.07 14.84 -9.86
CA ALA A 3 4.71 15.71 -8.75
C ALA A 3 3.72 16.85 -9.09
N SER A 4 3.70 17.32 -10.35
CA SER A 4 2.89 18.47 -10.74
C SER A 4 1.37 18.19 -10.81
N VAL A 5 0.97 16.95 -11.04
CA VAL A 5 -0.46 16.60 -11.21
C VAL A 5 -1.22 16.60 -9.88
N TRP A 6 -0.55 16.32 -8.76
CA TRP A 6 -1.17 16.23 -7.43
C TRP A 6 -1.07 17.51 -6.58
N ILE A 7 -0.16 18.42 -6.95
CA ILE A 7 0.05 19.66 -6.21
C ILE A 7 -1.14 20.62 -6.37
N THR A 8 -1.70 20.74 -7.58
CA THR A 8 -2.83 21.63 -7.86
C THR A 8 -4.11 21.31 -7.06
N PRO A 9 -4.57 20.02 -6.98
CA PRO A 9 -5.68 19.67 -6.10
C PRO A 9 -5.41 19.99 -4.62
N SER A 10 -4.20 19.74 -4.12
CA SER A 10 -3.84 20.00 -2.73
C SER A 10 -3.95 21.47 -2.35
N THR A 11 -3.53 22.38 -3.23
CA THR A 11 -3.66 23.84 -2.99
C THR A 11 -5.10 24.31 -3.00
N ARG A 12 -5.96 23.68 -3.83
CA ARG A 12 -7.39 24.04 -3.94
C ARG A 12 -8.22 23.54 -2.77
N PHE A 13 -8.03 22.29 -2.37
CA PHE A 13 -8.89 21.63 -1.38
C PHE A 13 -8.29 21.64 0.04
N LYS A 14 -7.00 21.92 0.17
CA LYS A 14 -6.25 21.97 1.44
C LYS A 14 -6.55 20.78 2.36
N PRO A 15 -6.37 19.53 1.87
CA PRO A 15 -6.61 18.36 2.72
C PRO A 15 -5.68 18.42 3.93
N PRO A 16 -6.17 18.06 5.14
CA PRO A 16 -5.36 18.14 6.35
C PRO A 16 -4.18 17.17 6.35
N VAL A 17 -4.29 16.07 5.61
CA VAL A 17 -3.23 15.05 5.47
C VAL A 17 -3.05 14.70 4.00
N VAL A 18 -1.80 14.68 3.54
CA VAL A 18 -1.41 14.24 2.20
C VAL A 18 -0.46 13.07 2.32
N VAL A 19 -0.78 11.93 1.70
CA VAL A 19 0.11 10.78 1.61
C VAL A 19 0.86 10.81 0.29
N THR A 20 2.18 10.67 0.34
CA THR A 20 3.05 10.64 -0.84
C THR A 20 3.71 9.28 -0.99
N ALA A 21 3.81 8.81 -2.24
CA ALA A 21 4.46 7.55 -2.58
C ALA A 21 5.37 7.70 -3.81
N LEU A 22 6.28 6.76 -4.00
CA LEU A 22 7.12 6.64 -5.20
C LEU A 22 7.99 7.86 -5.52
N GLY A 23 8.60 8.45 -4.51
CA GLY A 23 9.52 9.58 -4.75
C GLY A 23 9.87 10.35 -3.49
N SER A 24 10.50 11.52 -3.68
CA SER A 24 10.79 12.43 -2.57
C SER A 24 9.51 13.16 -2.14
N PRO A 25 9.18 13.22 -0.84
CA PRO A 25 8.03 13.97 -0.35
C PRO A 25 8.25 15.50 -0.38
N LYS A 26 9.48 15.96 -0.59
CA LYS A 26 9.87 17.38 -0.48
C LYS A 26 8.98 18.34 -1.26
N PRO A 27 8.63 18.10 -2.55
CA PRO A 27 7.76 19.02 -3.29
C PRO A 27 6.34 19.12 -2.70
N ALA A 28 5.83 18.03 -2.12
CA ALA A 28 4.53 18.06 -1.46
C ALA A 28 4.60 18.79 -0.11
N ILE A 29 5.66 18.60 0.65
CA ILE A 29 5.89 19.23 1.95
C ILE A 29 5.83 20.77 1.81
N GLU A 30 6.55 21.36 0.86
CA GLU A 30 6.55 22.79 0.64
C GLU A 30 5.14 23.36 0.43
N VAL A 31 4.31 22.67 -0.32
CA VAL A 31 2.94 23.10 -0.64
C VAL A 31 1.96 22.84 0.50
N VAL A 32 2.06 21.67 1.11
CA VAL A 32 1.12 21.23 2.15
C VAL A 32 1.34 21.98 3.45
N HIS A 33 2.59 22.17 3.86
CA HIS A 33 2.94 22.94 5.04
C HIS A 33 2.54 24.43 4.90
N ALA A 34 2.53 24.99 3.68
CA ALA A 34 2.11 26.38 3.45
C ALA A 34 0.66 26.66 3.88
N TYR A 35 -0.21 25.65 3.94
CA TYR A 35 -1.57 25.80 4.47
C TYR A 35 -1.81 25.06 5.80
N GLY A 36 -0.78 24.54 6.45
CA GLY A 36 -0.86 23.88 7.76
C GLY A 36 -1.28 22.40 7.70
N GLY A 37 -1.22 21.75 6.55
CA GLY A 37 -1.46 20.30 6.40
C GLY A 37 -0.24 19.47 6.77
N LEU A 38 -0.43 18.17 6.92
CA LEU A 38 0.60 17.18 7.23
C LEU A 38 0.95 16.33 6.01
N VAL A 39 2.22 15.94 5.88
CA VAL A 39 2.69 15.04 4.82
C VAL A 39 3.18 13.73 5.43
N ILE A 40 2.54 12.65 5.02
CA ILE A 40 2.93 11.27 5.35
C ILE A 40 3.64 10.67 4.14
N ALA A 41 4.82 10.11 4.34
CA ALA A 41 5.58 9.47 3.26
C ALA A 41 5.47 7.94 3.32
N ASP A 42 5.04 7.30 2.23
CA ASP A 42 5.12 5.85 2.08
C ASP A 42 6.57 5.41 1.98
N VAL A 43 6.97 4.47 2.84
CA VAL A 43 8.33 3.95 2.92
C VAL A 43 8.32 2.42 3.06
N ILE A 44 9.26 1.76 2.39
CA ILE A 44 9.41 0.30 2.40
C ILE A 44 10.73 -0.16 3.02
N SER A 45 11.56 0.77 3.50
CA SER A 45 12.84 0.47 4.13
C SER A 45 13.27 1.57 5.09
N VAL A 46 14.11 1.22 6.07
CA VAL A 46 14.68 2.17 7.04
C VAL A 46 15.47 3.30 6.34
N GLY A 47 16.17 2.98 5.25
CA GLY A 47 16.90 3.98 4.48
C GLY A 47 15.99 5.01 3.82
N LEU A 48 14.82 4.60 3.31
CA LEU A 48 13.82 5.51 2.76
C LEU A 48 13.12 6.31 3.88
N ALA A 49 12.85 5.69 5.02
CA ALA A 49 12.29 6.35 6.19
C ALA A 49 13.20 7.52 6.65
N LYS A 50 14.50 7.27 6.83
CA LYS A 50 15.49 8.32 7.17
C LYS A 50 15.53 9.46 6.15
N LYS A 51 15.43 9.14 4.85
CA LYS A 51 15.39 10.17 3.79
C LYS A 51 14.10 11.00 3.85
N ALA A 52 12.96 10.39 4.13
CA ALA A 52 11.68 11.09 4.26
C ALA A 52 11.68 12.02 5.47
N VAL A 53 12.20 11.56 6.62
CA VAL A 53 12.37 12.40 7.83
C VAL A 53 13.30 13.56 7.55
N ALA A 54 14.45 13.32 6.93
CA ALA A 54 15.38 14.40 6.55
C ALA A 54 14.80 15.40 5.55
N ALA A 55 13.80 14.99 4.77
CA ALA A 55 13.07 15.90 3.88
C ALA A 55 11.98 16.71 4.60
N GLY A 56 11.64 16.39 5.86
CA GLY A 56 10.65 17.09 6.68
C GLY A 56 9.26 16.45 6.69
N ALA A 57 9.13 15.15 6.40
CA ALA A 57 7.85 14.46 6.52
C ALA A 57 7.36 14.42 7.97
N ASP A 58 6.08 14.68 8.19
CA ASP A 58 5.43 14.69 9.51
C ASP A 58 5.11 13.28 10.00
N GLY A 59 5.00 12.34 9.06
CA GLY A 59 4.75 10.95 9.35
C GLY A 59 5.28 10.00 8.28
N LEU A 60 5.38 8.73 8.66
CA LEU A 60 5.83 7.64 7.81
C LEU A 60 4.76 6.57 7.73
N ALA A 61 4.32 6.23 6.52
CA ALA A 61 3.53 5.04 6.28
C ALA A 61 4.47 3.89 5.93
N CYS A 62 4.75 3.06 6.94
CA CYS A 62 5.60 1.89 6.83
C CYS A 62 4.85 0.78 6.07
N VAL A 63 5.09 0.66 4.77
CA VAL A 63 4.53 -0.40 3.94
C VAL A 63 5.38 -1.65 4.14
N CYS A 64 4.83 -2.60 4.88
CA CYS A 64 5.52 -3.78 5.36
C CYS A 64 5.27 -5.01 4.46
N ALA A 65 5.96 -6.11 4.75
CA ALA A 65 5.63 -7.41 4.20
C ALA A 65 4.17 -7.76 4.49
N GLY A 66 3.48 -8.32 3.51
CA GLY A 66 2.06 -8.65 3.61
C GLY A 66 1.12 -7.54 3.16
N ALA A 67 1.60 -6.36 2.75
CA ALA A 67 0.77 -5.36 2.11
C ALA A 67 0.30 -5.82 0.72
N GLY A 68 -0.94 -5.47 0.35
CA GLY A 68 -1.49 -5.70 -0.99
C GLY A 68 -1.05 -4.62 -1.97
N GLY A 69 -0.94 -4.96 -3.25
CA GLY A 69 -0.31 -4.08 -4.23
C GLY A 69 1.17 -3.93 -3.95
N HIS A 70 1.76 -2.77 -4.21
CA HIS A 70 3.17 -2.53 -3.90
C HIS A 70 3.44 -2.83 -2.43
N THR A 71 4.48 -3.65 -2.16
CA THR A 71 4.75 -4.17 -0.83
C THR A 71 6.22 -4.01 -0.44
N GLY A 72 6.47 -3.97 0.87
CA GLY A 72 7.82 -4.06 1.44
C GLY A 72 8.21 -5.49 1.77
N PHE A 73 9.42 -5.65 2.30
CA PHE A 73 9.97 -6.94 2.72
C PHE A 73 10.18 -7.04 4.24
N LEU A 74 10.08 -5.92 4.94
CA LEU A 74 10.27 -5.88 6.38
C LEU A 74 8.99 -6.27 7.10
N SER A 75 9.12 -7.06 8.16
CA SER A 75 8.03 -7.35 9.09
C SER A 75 7.55 -6.05 9.75
N PRO A 76 6.23 -5.87 10.01
CA PRO A 76 5.71 -4.71 10.71
C PRO A 76 6.42 -4.44 12.04
N PHE A 77 6.63 -5.46 12.85
CA PHE A 77 7.28 -5.34 14.15
C PHE A 77 8.71 -4.80 14.06
N ALA A 78 9.53 -5.41 13.19
CA ALA A 78 10.92 -4.98 13.01
C ALA A 78 11.01 -3.58 12.41
N PHE A 79 10.14 -3.25 11.47
CA PHE A 79 10.19 -1.96 10.78
C PHE A 79 9.76 -0.81 11.68
N VAL A 80 8.65 -0.96 12.40
CA VAL A 80 8.16 0.05 13.34
C VAL A 80 9.18 0.31 14.43
N SER A 81 9.74 -0.75 15.07
CA SER A 81 10.78 -0.60 16.08
C SER A 81 12.01 0.14 15.56
N ALA A 82 12.50 -0.21 14.37
CA ALA A 82 13.66 0.44 13.78
C ALA A 82 13.40 1.93 13.41
N VAL A 83 12.16 2.27 13.05
CA VAL A 83 11.76 3.66 12.76
C VAL A 83 11.70 4.46 14.05
N ARG A 84 11.15 3.90 15.13
CA ARG A 84 11.05 4.57 16.43
C ARG A 84 12.40 4.91 17.07
N GLU A 85 13.48 4.25 16.68
CA GLU A 85 14.82 4.61 17.13
C GLU A 85 15.28 6.02 16.73
N PHE A 86 14.68 6.61 15.70
CA PHE A 86 15.12 7.91 15.16
C PHE A 86 13.97 8.86 14.80
N PHE A 87 12.71 8.46 14.99
CA PHE A 87 11.56 9.28 14.57
C PHE A 87 10.42 9.20 15.57
N ASP A 88 10.05 10.36 16.13
CA ASP A 88 8.96 10.54 17.10
C ASP A 88 7.66 11.07 16.47
N GLY A 89 7.64 11.32 15.15
CA GLY A 89 6.44 11.73 14.42
C GLY A 89 5.45 10.58 14.20
N TYR A 90 4.45 10.79 13.38
CA TYR A 90 3.40 9.78 13.13
C TYR A 90 3.96 8.57 12.41
N VAL A 91 3.82 7.38 13.01
CA VAL A 91 4.16 6.10 12.39
C VAL A 91 2.89 5.33 12.11
N ILE A 92 2.62 5.14 10.83
CA ILE A 92 1.51 4.37 10.31
C ILE A 92 2.07 3.04 9.80
N THR A 93 1.47 1.92 10.14
CA THR A 93 1.92 0.62 9.61
C THR A 93 0.84 -0.04 8.77
N GLY A 94 1.25 -0.61 7.63
CA GLY A 94 0.39 -1.35 6.72
C GLY A 94 1.07 -2.61 6.22
N GLY A 95 0.31 -3.71 6.20
CA GLY A 95 0.76 -5.01 5.73
C GLY A 95 0.28 -6.13 6.64
N GLY A 96 -0.55 -7.02 6.09
CA GLY A 96 -1.07 -8.18 6.81
C GLY A 96 -2.15 -7.91 7.87
N ILE A 97 -2.59 -6.67 8.04
CA ILE A 97 -3.61 -6.29 9.01
C ILE A 97 -4.99 -6.49 8.39
N GLY A 98 -5.80 -7.38 8.95
CA GLY A 98 -7.14 -7.72 8.45
C GLY A 98 -8.24 -7.72 9.52
N ASP A 99 -7.87 -7.58 10.80
CA ASP A 99 -8.79 -7.64 11.93
C ASP A 99 -8.29 -6.83 13.14
N GLY A 100 -9.06 -6.84 14.23
CA GLY A 100 -8.73 -6.13 15.46
C GLY A 100 -7.46 -6.64 16.17
N TRP A 101 -7.10 -7.91 16.02
CA TRP A 101 -5.86 -8.43 16.58
C TRP A 101 -4.63 -7.87 15.86
N GLY A 102 -4.72 -7.77 14.53
CA GLY A 102 -3.69 -7.10 13.73
C GLY A 102 -3.54 -5.62 14.09
N VAL A 103 -4.65 -4.92 14.33
CA VAL A 103 -4.65 -3.52 14.81
C VAL A 103 -3.99 -3.41 16.18
N ALA A 104 -4.39 -4.26 17.14
CA ALA A 104 -3.80 -4.29 18.47
C ALA A 104 -2.29 -4.58 18.42
N GLY A 105 -1.86 -5.54 17.58
CA GLY A 105 -0.45 -5.87 17.38
C GLY A 105 0.34 -4.70 16.79
N ALA A 106 -0.24 -3.96 15.83
CA ALA A 106 0.39 -2.77 15.25
C ALA A 106 0.61 -1.67 16.29
N VAL A 107 -0.42 -1.36 17.09
CA VAL A 107 -0.31 -0.37 18.18
C VAL A 107 0.70 -0.81 19.23
N ALA A 108 0.66 -2.09 19.64
CA ALA A 108 1.62 -2.64 20.61
C ALA A 108 3.07 -2.61 20.10
N SER A 109 3.30 -2.64 18.79
CA SER A 109 4.63 -2.50 18.18
C SER A 109 5.14 -1.06 18.14
N GLY A 110 4.31 -0.07 18.49
CA GLY A 110 4.66 1.35 18.50
C GLY A 110 4.12 2.17 17.35
N ALA A 111 3.20 1.63 16.51
CA ALA A 111 2.51 2.42 15.50
C ALA A 111 1.42 3.29 16.13
N ASP A 112 1.23 4.51 15.63
CA ASP A 112 0.14 5.40 16.02
C ASP A 112 -1.16 5.08 15.27
N LEU A 113 -1.04 4.62 14.02
CA LEU A 113 -2.14 4.35 13.12
C LEU A 113 -1.87 3.09 12.29
N VAL A 114 -2.93 2.53 11.72
CA VAL A 114 -2.85 1.42 10.76
C VAL A 114 -3.31 1.85 9.38
N TYR A 115 -2.72 1.23 8.36
CA TYR A 115 -3.04 1.45 6.95
C TYR A 115 -3.59 0.15 6.35
N MET A 116 -4.88 0.10 6.12
CA MET A 116 -5.59 -1.11 5.70
C MET A 116 -6.31 -0.86 4.37
N GLY A 117 -5.99 -1.66 3.35
CA GLY A 117 -6.66 -1.61 2.05
C GLY A 117 -7.52 -2.85 1.80
N THR A 118 -6.91 -4.03 1.84
CA THR A 118 -7.54 -5.30 1.45
C THR A 118 -8.82 -5.59 2.23
N ARG A 119 -8.86 -5.26 3.52
CA ARG A 119 -10.04 -5.45 4.38
C ARG A 119 -11.27 -4.68 3.88
N PHE A 120 -11.06 -3.53 3.23
CA PHE A 120 -12.13 -2.67 2.74
C PHE A 120 -12.51 -2.91 1.27
N ILE A 121 -11.76 -3.73 0.52
CA ILE A 121 -12.12 -4.10 -0.86
C ILE A 121 -13.50 -4.78 -0.89
N PRO A 122 -13.78 -5.85 -0.11
CA PRO A 122 -15.07 -6.50 -0.10
C PRO A 122 -16.07 -5.84 0.86
N THR A 123 -16.20 -4.53 0.80
CA THR A 123 -17.28 -3.82 1.49
C THR A 123 -18.37 -3.39 0.51
N ALA A 124 -19.59 -3.22 1.00
CA ALA A 124 -20.74 -2.82 0.18
C ALA A 124 -20.50 -1.45 -0.46
N GLU A 125 -19.84 -0.54 0.27
CA GLU A 125 -19.56 0.84 -0.11
C GLU A 125 -18.36 0.97 -1.08
N SER A 126 -17.51 -0.05 -1.17
CA SER A 126 -16.39 -0.07 -2.11
C SER A 126 -16.87 -0.08 -3.55
N LEU A 127 -16.20 0.68 -4.42
CA LEU A 127 -16.42 0.66 -5.87
C LEU A 127 -15.69 -0.47 -6.59
N ALA A 128 -15.03 -1.38 -5.87
CA ALA A 128 -14.39 -2.55 -6.46
C ALA A 128 -15.45 -3.42 -7.19
N PRO A 129 -15.12 -4.00 -8.36
CA PRO A 129 -16.00 -4.93 -9.06
C PRO A 129 -16.45 -6.09 -8.16
N THR A 130 -17.67 -6.58 -8.37
CA THR A 130 -18.23 -7.70 -7.58
C THR A 130 -17.32 -8.92 -7.60
N ASP A 131 -16.76 -9.26 -8.76
CA ASP A 131 -15.86 -10.40 -8.91
C ASP A 131 -14.56 -10.23 -8.12
N TYR A 132 -14.05 -8.99 -8.02
CA TYR A 132 -12.89 -8.72 -7.18
C TYR A 132 -13.21 -8.88 -5.70
N LYS A 133 -14.35 -8.35 -5.24
CA LYS A 133 -14.82 -8.53 -3.86
C LYS A 133 -14.96 -10.02 -3.52
N GLN A 134 -15.59 -10.79 -4.42
CA GLN A 134 -15.81 -12.21 -4.22
C GLN A 134 -14.48 -12.98 -4.24
N MET A 135 -13.57 -12.66 -5.16
CA MET A 135 -12.24 -13.28 -5.22
C MET A 135 -11.45 -13.07 -3.92
N VAL A 136 -11.53 -11.88 -3.31
CA VAL A 136 -10.89 -11.63 -2.00
C VAL A 136 -11.52 -12.49 -0.90
N VAL A 137 -12.85 -12.68 -0.90
CA VAL A 137 -13.56 -13.50 0.09
C VAL A 137 -13.24 -14.99 -0.07
N ASP A 138 -13.11 -15.46 -1.30
CA ASP A 138 -12.90 -16.89 -1.64
C ASP A 138 -11.42 -17.30 -1.54
N SER A 139 -10.51 -16.35 -1.49
CA SER A 139 -9.06 -16.60 -1.46
C SER A 139 -8.52 -16.74 -0.03
N SER A 140 -7.42 -17.47 0.07
CA SER A 140 -6.60 -17.63 1.27
C SER A 140 -5.25 -16.92 1.14
N ILE A 141 -4.46 -16.89 2.20
CA ILE A 141 -3.09 -16.36 2.16
C ILE A 141 -2.22 -17.12 1.14
N ASP A 142 -2.48 -18.41 0.94
CA ASP A 142 -1.76 -19.26 -0.03
C ASP A 142 -2.05 -18.89 -1.49
N ASP A 143 -3.15 -18.16 -1.72
CA ASP A 143 -3.51 -17.61 -3.04
C ASP A 143 -2.83 -16.29 -3.37
N LEU A 144 -1.85 -15.87 -2.58
CA LEU A 144 -1.04 -14.70 -2.85
C LEU A 144 0.32 -15.05 -3.45
N VAL A 145 0.80 -14.18 -4.33
CA VAL A 145 2.18 -14.21 -4.83
C VAL A 145 2.74 -12.79 -4.86
N VAL A 146 3.98 -12.63 -4.38
CA VAL A 146 4.71 -11.37 -4.51
C VAL A 146 5.60 -11.46 -5.74
N SER A 147 5.37 -10.58 -6.70
CA SER A 147 6.15 -10.54 -7.94
C SER A 147 6.31 -9.11 -8.44
N ALA A 148 7.47 -8.83 -9.03
CA ALA A 148 7.75 -7.60 -9.75
C ALA A 148 7.43 -7.71 -11.25
N GLY A 149 7.11 -8.92 -11.74
CA GLY A 149 6.92 -9.20 -13.18
C GLY A 149 5.78 -8.45 -13.84
N VAL A 150 4.77 -7.99 -13.07
CA VAL A 150 3.63 -7.25 -13.61
C VAL A 150 3.92 -5.74 -13.75
N THR A 151 4.54 -5.15 -12.73
CA THR A 151 4.68 -3.68 -12.64
C THR A 151 6.14 -3.20 -12.61
N GLY A 152 7.11 -4.11 -12.61
CA GLY A 152 8.52 -3.77 -12.44
C GLY A 152 8.93 -3.47 -10.99
N THR A 153 7.98 -3.51 -10.06
CA THR A 153 8.19 -3.31 -8.62
C THR A 153 7.44 -4.42 -7.86
N ALA A 154 8.02 -4.92 -6.78
CA ALA A 154 7.40 -5.98 -5.99
C ALA A 154 6.00 -5.58 -5.53
N ALA A 155 5.02 -6.40 -5.87
CA ALA A 155 3.63 -6.23 -5.47
C ALA A 155 2.99 -7.59 -5.17
N SER A 156 2.05 -7.61 -4.23
CA SER A 156 1.31 -8.80 -3.84
C SER A 156 0.02 -8.91 -4.65
N TRP A 157 -0.12 -10.02 -5.35
CA TRP A 157 -1.20 -10.30 -6.31
C TRP A 157 -2.01 -11.50 -5.90
N LEU A 158 -3.30 -11.51 -6.27
CA LEU A 158 -4.15 -12.69 -6.20
C LEU A 158 -3.81 -13.64 -7.36
N LYS A 159 -3.35 -14.86 -7.04
CA LYS A 159 -3.05 -15.89 -8.03
C LYS A 159 -4.23 -16.20 -8.96
N PRO A 160 -5.49 -16.30 -8.47
CA PRO A 160 -6.63 -16.48 -9.36
C PRO A 160 -6.79 -15.35 -10.38
N SER A 161 -6.53 -14.11 -9.99
CA SER A 161 -6.58 -12.96 -10.90
C SER A 161 -5.51 -13.01 -11.98
N LEU A 162 -4.28 -13.43 -11.62
CA LEU A 162 -3.19 -13.64 -12.58
C LEU A 162 -3.55 -14.72 -13.60
N ARG A 163 -4.06 -15.86 -13.13
CA ARG A 163 -4.50 -16.97 -14.00
C ARG A 163 -5.61 -16.54 -14.96
N ALA A 164 -6.56 -15.74 -14.50
CA ALA A 164 -7.64 -15.21 -15.34
C ALA A 164 -7.11 -14.32 -16.49
N GLN A 165 -5.92 -13.75 -16.33
CA GLN A 165 -5.24 -12.96 -17.35
C GLN A 165 -4.16 -13.74 -18.12
N GLY A 166 -4.16 -15.08 -18.01
CA GLY A 166 -3.23 -15.95 -18.72
C GLY A 166 -1.80 -15.94 -18.19
N LEU A 167 -1.57 -15.43 -16.97
CA LEU A 167 -0.27 -15.48 -16.30
C LEU A 167 -0.17 -16.73 -15.42
N ASP A 168 1.02 -17.33 -15.39
CA ASP A 168 1.32 -18.41 -14.45
C ASP A 168 1.92 -17.80 -13.15
N PRO A 169 1.16 -17.81 -12.03
CA PRO A 169 1.66 -17.23 -10.79
C PRO A 169 2.84 -18.01 -10.17
N ASP A 170 3.07 -19.24 -10.58
CA ASP A 170 4.16 -20.09 -10.10
C ASP A 170 5.45 -19.88 -10.94
N ASN A 171 5.33 -19.27 -12.14
CA ASN A 171 6.43 -18.94 -13.05
C ASN A 171 6.32 -17.48 -13.52
N MET A 172 6.23 -16.54 -12.57
CA MET A 172 6.15 -15.13 -12.91
C MET A 172 7.42 -14.65 -13.62
N PRO A 173 7.30 -13.81 -14.67
CA PRO A 173 8.45 -13.30 -15.37
C PRO A 173 9.33 -12.45 -14.46
N ASP A 174 10.61 -12.42 -14.74
CA ASP A 174 11.55 -11.48 -14.11
C ASP A 174 11.10 -10.04 -14.33
N ALA A 175 11.38 -9.18 -13.35
CA ALA A 175 11.02 -7.78 -13.44
C ALA A 175 11.71 -7.16 -14.67
N PRO A 176 10.97 -6.64 -15.66
CA PRO A 176 11.55 -5.68 -16.55
C PRO A 176 12.04 -4.52 -15.67
N GLY A 177 13.31 -4.12 -15.76
CA GLY A 177 13.87 -3.07 -14.93
C GLY A 177 12.90 -1.88 -14.79
N ARG A 178 12.93 -1.13 -13.68
CA ARG A 178 11.99 -0.05 -13.37
C ARG A 178 11.67 0.81 -14.59
N GLN A 179 10.58 0.54 -15.26
CA GLN A 179 10.05 1.37 -16.33
C GLN A 179 8.96 2.24 -15.70
N TYR A 180 9.28 3.50 -15.49
CA TYR A 180 8.29 4.52 -15.11
C TYR A 180 7.32 4.85 -16.25
N ASP A 181 7.50 4.23 -17.42
CA ASP A 181 6.67 4.43 -18.59
C ASP A 181 5.52 3.41 -18.58
N SER A 182 4.32 3.92 -18.32
CA SER A 182 3.08 3.15 -18.15
C SER A 182 2.61 2.41 -19.40
N ASN A 183 3.33 2.51 -20.53
CA ASN A 183 2.85 2.07 -21.84
C ASN A 183 3.56 0.86 -22.44
N GLN A 184 4.54 0.26 -21.78
CA GLN A 184 5.25 -0.89 -22.36
C GLN A 184 5.40 -2.03 -21.37
N SER A 185 4.87 -3.17 -21.72
CA SER A 185 5.23 -4.57 -21.45
C SER A 185 4.17 -5.51 -20.90
N PHE A 186 2.99 -5.05 -20.51
CA PHE A 186 1.90 -5.95 -20.16
C PHE A 186 0.64 -5.57 -20.96
N ALA A 187 0.11 -6.51 -21.78
CA ALA A 187 -1.04 -6.27 -22.66
C ALA A 187 -2.38 -6.11 -21.88
N GLY A 188 -2.42 -6.45 -20.59
CA GLY A 188 -3.58 -6.26 -19.72
C GLY A 188 -3.59 -4.88 -19.06
N LYS A 189 -4.77 -4.41 -18.70
CA LYS A 189 -4.92 -3.19 -17.90
C LYS A 189 -4.48 -3.48 -16.46
N LYS A 190 -3.22 -3.19 -16.13
CA LYS A 190 -2.67 -3.29 -14.79
C LYS A 190 -3.62 -2.59 -13.80
N TRP A 191 -3.85 -3.21 -12.65
CA TRP A 191 -4.71 -2.69 -11.56
C TRP A 191 -6.22 -2.70 -11.83
N THR A 192 -6.67 -2.77 -13.06
CA THR A 192 -8.11 -2.87 -13.39
C THR A 192 -8.54 -4.30 -13.65
N GLU A 193 -7.66 -5.14 -14.20
CA GLU A 193 -7.93 -6.52 -14.56
C GLU A 193 -7.07 -7.53 -13.79
N VAL A 194 -5.89 -7.09 -13.29
CA VAL A 194 -5.05 -7.88 -12.37
C VAL A 194 -5.21 -7.32 -10.96
N TRP A 195 -5.72 -8.14 -10.07
CA TRP A 195 -6.11 -7.70 -8.74
C TRP A 195 -5.10 -8.10 -7.68
N ALA A 196 -4.90 -7.17 -6.76
CA ALA A 196 -3.95 -7.28 -5.67
C ALA A 196 -4.66 -7.53 -4.34
N ALA A 197 -4.04 -8.26 -3.44
CA ALA A 197 -4.47 -8.34 -2.06
C ALA A 197 -3.26 -8.52 -1.13
N GLY A 198 -3.40 -8.09 0.11
CA GLY A 198 -2.43 -8.35 1.16
C GLY A 198 -2.83 -9.52 2.05
N GLN A 199 -1.92 -9.95 2.91
CA GLN A 199 -2.09 -11.13 3.76
C GLN A 199 -3.25 -11.00 4.77
N GLY A 200 -3.73 -9.79 5.04
CA GLY A 200 -4.94 -9.57 5.85
C GLY A 200 -6.23 -10.16 5.25
N LEU A 201 -6.22 -10.63 3.99
CA LEU A 201 -7.38 -11.27 3.37
C LEU A 201 -7.82 -12.56 4.10
N GLY A 202 -6.91 -13.26 4.76
CA GLY A 202 -7.21 -14.55 5.43
C GLY A 202 -8.32 -14.46 6.50
N THR A 203 -8.59 -13.28 7.04
CA THR A 203 -9.65 -13.04 8.03
C THR A 203 -10.97 -12.55 7.41
N ILE A 204 -11.02 -12.32 6.09
CA ILE A 204 -12.20 -11.80 5.38
C ILE A 204 -13.06 -12.98 4.93
N LYS A 205 -14.33 -13.04 5.38
CA LYS A 205 -15.23 -14.20 5.15
C LYS A 205 -16.49 -13.84 4.38
N SER A 206 -16.77 -12.56 4.17
CA SER A 206 -17.97 -12.10 3.46
C SER A 206 -17.82 -10.67 2.98
N VAL A 207 -18.65 -10.28 2.02
CA VAL A 207 -18.88 -8.87 1.70
C VAL A 207 -19.75 -8.28 2.83
N ALA A 208 -19.27 -7.21 3.46
CA ALA A 208 -19.88 -6.60 4.63
C ALA A 208 -20.03 -5.09 4.45
N SER A 209 -20.74 -4.39 5.34
CA SER A 209 -20.69 -2.93 5.38
C SER A 209 -19.40 -2.45 6.07
N VAL A 210 -18.95 -1.24 5.73
CA VAL A 210 -17.82 -0.60 6.43
C VAL A 210 -18.09 -0.49 7.94
N ALA A 211 -19.35 -0.22 8.31
CA ALA A 211 -19.74 -0.11 9.72
C ALA A 211 -19.60 -1.41 10.51
N SER A 212 -19.53 -2.58 9.85
CA SER A 212 -19.36 -3.89 10.47
C SER A 212 -17.92 -4.40 10.45
N VAL A 213 -17.01 -3.65 9.85
CA VAL A 213 -15.58 -3.93 9.81
C VAL A 213 -14.86 -3.35 11.03
#